data_c314387c28b6260200d8655e7a4b5e34
#
_entry.id   c314387c28b6260200d8655e7a4b5e34
#
_cell.length_a   1.000
_cell.length_b   1.000
_cell.length_c   1.000
_cell.angle_alpha   90.00
_cell.angle_beta   90.00
_cell.angle_gamma   90.00
#
_symmetry.space_group_name_H-M   'P 1'
#
loop_
_entity.id
_entity.type
_entity.pdbx_description
1 polymer ?
#
loop_
_entity_poly.entity_id
_entity_poly.type
_entity_poly.pdbx_seq_one_letter_code
_entity_poly.pdbx_strand_id
1 'polypeptide(L)'
;MPTPIRIDPTIPRKYKFVEWMINDICNYDCVFCGDENKIGRRGRLDLATNKKIIDAIATTCNGFPFWIQVTGGEPTLYPNLIELLSYMKEKGAAVWLMSNGSRTIKWWKTLKEANVLDVLYITYHSQQNADYKHIADVMNLFHDEPVSTITAATYIQETVDTMIEGCDYIYENTGAWINVHAMDIPDGPGMQHVIDEEKYEKIKKYTFLPSKKKITKKKLELPAGLEISALVNVSYDDGTNESHTANQLVKNGKSKFFDWDCSIGLDTMRIEIDTIYRGSCRVDGKKFSMDNIKFWEKTVRCPNSDCWCPQDITTLKINTQNT
;
A
#
# COMPACT_ATOMS: atom_id res chain seq x y z
N MET A 1 7.69 -11.18 -30.74
CA MET A 1 8.17 -10.39 -29.58
C MET A 1 8.61 -11.38 -28.52
N PRO A 2 9.71 -11.16 -27.82
CA PRO A 2 10.16 -12.04 -26.73
C PRO A 2 9.06 -12.18 -25.67
N THR A 3 8.98 -13.37 -25.10
CA THR A 3 7.98 -13.70 -24.09
C THR A 3 8.58 -13.55 -22.69
N PRO A 4 7.97 -12.83 -21.75
CA PRO A 4 8.46 -12.75 -20.40
C PRO A 4 8.35 -14.11 -19.71
N ILE A 5 9.46 -14.54 -19.07
CA ILE A 5 9.55 -15.83 -18.39
C ILE A 5 9.76 -15.69 -16.87
N ARG A 6 10.23 -14.50 -16.42
CA ARG A 6 10.54 -14.29 -15.01
C ARG A 6 10.41 -12.82 -14.61
N ILE A 7 9.89 -12.58 -13.43
CA ILE A 7 9.86 -11.29 -12.75
C ILE A 7 10.63 -11.41 -11.43
N ASP A 8 11.65 -10.60 -11.27
CA ASP A 8 12.42 -10.51 -10.04
C ASP A 8 12.33 -9.11 -9.43
N PRO A 9 12.20 -8.99 -8.10
CA PRO A 9 12.46 -7.72 -7.45
C PRO A 9 13.93 -7.36 -7.64
N THR A 10 14.23 -6.10 -7.99
CA THR A 10 15.63 -5.63 -8.12
C THR A 10 16.38 -5.70 -6.80
N ILE A 11 15.65 -5.58 -5.69
CA ILE A 11 16.18 -5.72 -4.33
C ILE A 11 15.40 -6.83 -3.63
N PRO A 12 16.02 -7.96 -3.27
CA PRO A 12 15.37 -9.02 -2.52
C PRO A 12 14.82 -8.50 -1.18
N ARG A 13 13.61 -8.88 -0.84
CA ARG A 13 12.97 -8.49 0.40
C ARG A 13 13.67 -9.16 1.58
N LYS A 14 14.19 -8.35 2.52
CA LYS A 14 14.91 -8.82 3.73
C LYS A 14 14.05 -8.70 4.99
N TYR A 15 12.74 -8.64 4.85
CA TYR A 15 11.79 -8.46 5.94
C TYR A 15 10.47 -9.16 5.60
N LYS A 16 9.65 -9.38 6.61
CA LYS A 16 8.27 -9.84 6.45
C LYS A 16 7.35 -8.62 6.36
N PHE A 17 6.30 -8.72 5.57
CA PHE A 17 5.37 -7.62 5.34
C PHE A 17 3.94 -8.08 5.58
N VAL A 18 3.23 -7.39 6.48
CA VAL A 18 1.85 -7.66 6.80
C VAL A 18 1.00 -6.42 6.48
N GLU A 19 0.11 -6.54 5.51
CA GLU A 19 -0.96 -5.59 5.30
C GLU A 19 -2.15 -5.98 6.17
N TRP A 20 -2.59 -5.08 7.04
CA TRP A 20 -3.64 -5.39 7.98
C TRP A 20 -4.79 -4.39 7.92
N MET A 21 -5.96 -4.87 7.50
CA MET A 21 -7.22 -4.15 7.55
C MET A 21 -7.82 -4.28 8.95
N ILE A 22 -7.67 -3.25 9.79
CA ILE A 22 -8.12 -3.29 11.20
C ILE A 22 -9.61 -3.00 11.39
N ASN A 23 -10.27 -2.40 10.39
CA ASN A 23 -11.70 -2.16 10.33
C ASN A 23 -12.17 -1.99 8.88
N ASP A 24 -13.48 -2.12 8.63
CA ASP A 24 -14.14 -1.80 7.35
C ASP A 24 -15.09 -0.60 7.48
N ILE A 25 -14.82 0.31 8.42
CA ILE A 25 -15.59 1.53 8.65
C ILE A 25 -14.81 2.70 8.04
N CYS A 26 -15.44 3.48 7.18
CA CYS A 26 -14.86 4.67 6.58
C CYS A 26 -15.85 5.85 6.68
N ASN A 27 -15.31 7.06 6.78
CA ASN A 27 -16.07 8.30 6.72
C ASN A 27 -16.13 8.91 5.30
N TYR A 28 -15.52 8.25 4.32
CA TYR A 28 -15.62 8.58 2.90
C TYR A 28 -16.35 7.48 2.14
N ASP A 29 -17.01 7.85 1.07
CA ASP A 29 -17.74 6.97 0.15
C ASP A 29 -17.16 7.03 -1.27
N CYS A 30 -15.87 6.68 -1.40
CA CYS A 30 -15.19 6.71 -2.68
C CYS A 30 -15.78 5.70 -3.65
N VAL A 31 -16.11 6.14 -4.87
CA VAL A 31 -16.79 5.32 -5.89
C VAL A 31 -15.98 4.11 -6.35
N PHE A 32 -14.66 4.16 -6.24
CA PHE A 32 -13.73 3.09 -6.59
C PHE A 32 -13.41 2.15 -5.43
N CYS A 33 -13.86 2.46 -4.22
CA CYS A 33 -13.62 1.61 -3.06
C CYS A 33 -14.71 0.54 -3.00
N GLY A 34 -14.30 -0.73 -2.90
CA GLY A 34 -15.24 -1.82 -2.70
C GLY A 34 -16.05 -1.65 -1.42
N ASP A 35 -17.31 -2.02 -1.47
CA ASP A 35 -18.23 -1.90 -0.33
C ASP A 35 -17.71 -2.60 0.93
N GLU A 36 -16.98 -3.69 0.76
CA GLU A 36 -16.36 -4.42 1.86
C GLU A 36 -15.35 -3.61 2.67
N ASN A 37 -14.89 -2.46 2.15
CA ASN A 37 -13.88 -1.62 2.78
C ASN A 37 -14.44 -0.37 3.47
N LYS A 38 -15.75 -0.11 3.39
CA LYS A 38 -16.30 1.17 3.84
C LYS A 38 -17.63 1.11 4.59
N ILE A 39 -18.39 0.04 4.49
CA ILE A 39 -19.77 -0.01 4.99
C ILE A 39 -19.93 -0.63 6.38
N GLY A 40 -18.86 -1.06 7.02
CA GLY A 40 -18.88 -1.52 8.39
C GLY A 40 -19.65 -2.84 8.63
N ARG A 41 -19.84 -3.66 7.60
CA ARG A 41 -20.57 -4.94 7.75
C ARG A 41 -19.86 -5.95 8.63
N ARG A 42 -18.52 -5.96 8.56
CA ARG A 42 -17.66 -6.83 9.37
C ARG A 42 -17.21 -6.12 10.65
N GLY A 43 -17.22 -4.77 10.63
CA GLY A 43 -16.91 -3.93 11.77
C GLY A 43 -15.42 -3.89 12.11
N ARG A 44 -15.10 -4.20 13.34
CA ARG A 44 -13.73 -4.20 13.89
C ARG A 44 -13.62 -5.18 15.05
N LEU A 45 -12.43 -5.72 15.25
CA LEU A 45 -12.11 -6.51 16.41
C LEU A 45 -11.77 -5.58 17.61
N ASP A 46 -11.93 -6.10 18.82
CA ASP A 46 -11.54 -5.38 20.04
C ASP A 46 -10.01 -5.30 20.18
N LEU A 47 -9.55 -4.40 21.03
CA LEU A 47 -8.12 -4.16 21.24
C LEU A 47 -7.38 -5.40 21.76
N ALA A 48 -7.99 -6.17 22.66
CA ALA A 48 -7.32 -7.35 23.23
C ALA A 48 -7.12 -8.43 22.18
N THR A 49 -8.10 -8.63 21.31
CA THR A 49 -7.99 -9.53 20.15
C THR A 49 -6.93 -9.04 19.17
N ASN A 50 -6.90 -7.75 18.86
CA ASN A 50 -5.90 -7.16 17.99
C ASN A 50 -4.47 -7.28 18.56
N LYS A 51 -4.27 -7.15 19.86
CA LYS A 51 -2.97 -7.40 20.51
C LYS A 51 -2.52 -8.86 20.35
N LYS A 52 -3.43 -9.84 20.46
CA LYS A 52 -3.11 -11.25 20.18
C LYS A 52 -2.72 -11.49 18.72
N ILE A 53 -3.35 -10.78 17.77
CA ILE A 53 -2.95 -10.83 16.36
C ILE A 53 -1.51 -10.33 16.18
N ILE A 54 -1.14 -9.22 16.84
CA ILE A 54 0.24 -8.69 16.79
C ILE A 54 1.23 -9.71 17.39
N ASP A 55 0.89 -10.35 18.50
CA ASP A 55 1.73 -11.40 19.09
C ASP A 55 1.92 -12.57 18.13
N ALA A 56 0.88 -13.01 17.44
CA ALA A 56 0.96 -14.08 16.43
C ALA A 56 1.81 -13.65 15.21
N ILE A 57 1.66 -12.41 14.74
CA ILE A 57 2.51 -11.86 13.67
C ILE A 57 3.98 -11.86 14.10
N ALA A 58 4.30 -11.32 15.26
CA ALA A 58 5.67 -11.27 15.77
C ALA A 58 6.28 -12.68 15.91
N THR A 59 5.49 -13.63 16.41
CA THR A 59 5.89 -15.03 16.53
C THR A 59 6.21 -15.67 15.17
N THR A 60 5.32 -15.47 14.16
CA THR A 60 5.53 -16.05 12.82
C THR A 60 6.69 -15.41 12.07
N CYS A 61 7.06 -14.17 12.40
CA CYS A 61 8.23 -13.50 11.85
C CYS A 61 9.55 -14.09 12.35
N ASN A 62 9.54 -14.78 13.49
CA ASN A 62 10.68 -15.58 14.01
C ASN A 62 12.02 -14.82 14.00
N GLY A 63 12.05 -13.60 14.51
CA GLY A 63 13.23 -12.73 14.57
C GLY A 63 13.61 -12.01 13.27
N PHE A 64 12.92 -12.26 12.16
CA PHE A 64 13.08 -11.43 10.97
C PHE A 64 12.48 -10.03 11.21
N PRO A 65 13.10 -8.96 10.70
CA PRO A 65 12.50 -7.65 10.67
C PRO A 65 11.12 -7.72 9.99
N PHE A 66 10.14 -7.01 10.49
CA PHE A 66 8.80 -7.03 9.92
C PHE A 66 8.12 -5.68 9.96
N TRP A 67 7.24 -5.50 9.00
CA TRP A 67 6.41 -4.32 8.82
C TRP A 67 4.96 -4.68 8.98
N ILE A 68 4.20 -3.79 9.63
CA ILE A 68 2.75 -3.84 9.63
C ILE A 68 2.23 -2.56 8.98
N GLN A 69 1.62 -2.72 7.81
CA GLN A 69 0.88 -1.68 7.15
C GLN A 69 -0.57 -1.71 7.66
N VAL A 70 -0.92 -0.69 8.40
CA VAL A 70 -2.26 -0.55 8.96
C VAL A 70 -3.15 0.18 7.97
N THR A 71 -4.19 -0.51 7.54
CA THR A 71 -5.19 -0.04 6.58
C THR A 71 -6.59 -0.46 7.04
N GLY A 72 -7.60 -0.28 6.18
CA GLY A 72 -8.97 -0.67 6.48
C GLY A 72 -9.94 0.14 5.63
N GLY A 73 -11.11 0.47 6.17
CA GLY A 73 -11.88 1.61 5.71
C GLY A 73 -11.08 2.88 5.98
N GLU A 74 -11.27 3.49 7.12
CA GLU A 74 -10.38 4.52 7.65
C GLU A 74 -9.82 4.09 9.01
N PRO A 75 -8.52 3.73 9.10
CA PRO A 75 -7.94 3.22 10.34
C PRO A 75 -8.03 4.18 11.51
N THR A 76 -7.97 5.50 11.26
CA THR A 76 -8.04 6.52 12.33
C THR A 76 -9.41 6.58 13.03
N LEU A 77 -10.42 5.90 12.50
CA LEU A 77 -11.70 5.70 13.17
C LEU A 77 -11.68 4.53 14.18
N TYR A 78 -10.59 3.75 14.22
CA TYR A 78 -10.42 2.75 15.27
C TYR A 78 -10.14 3.44 16.61
N PRO A 79 -10.97 3.24 17.66
CA PRO A 79 -10.94 4.06 18.88
C PRO A 79 -9.60 4.05 19.62
N ASN A 80 -8.93 2.89 19.64
CA ASN A 80 -7.69 2.66 20.38
C ASN A 80 -6.48 2.56 19.44
N LEU A 81 -6.51 3.27 18.30
CA LEU A 81 -5.47 3.14 17.28
C LEU A 81 -4.08 3.42 17.84
N ILE A 82 -3.90 4.52 18.57
CA ILE A 82 -2.57 4.91 19.07
C ILE A 82 -2.01 3.84 20.02
N GLU A 83 -2.84 3.27 20.89
CA GLU A 83 -2.43 2.18 21.77
C GLU A 83 -2.07 0.92 20.98
N LEU A 84 -2.83 0.60 19.91
CA LEU A 84 -2.55 -0.52 19.03
C LEU A 84 -1.21 -0.35 18.30
N LEU A 85 -0.96 0.84 17.76
CA LEU A 85 0.31 1.16 17.08
C LEU A 85 1.50 1.12 18.05
N SER A 86 1.31 1.62 19.28
CA SER A 86 2.32 1.53 20.35
C SER A 86 2.68 0.06 20.64
N TYR A 87 1.67 -0.79 20.73
CA TYR A 87 1.89 -2.22 20.96
C TYR A 87 2.62 -2.90 19.78
N MET A 88 2.33 -2.51 18.54
CA MET A 88 3.11 -2.97 17.37
C MET A 88 4.59 -2.61 17.50
N LYS A 89 4.90 -1.36 17.89
CA LYS A 89 6.28 -0.90 18.14
C LYS A 89 6.96 -1.66 19.26
N GLU A 90 6.25 -1.92 20.36
CA GLU A 90 6.74 -2.73 21.48
C GLU A 90 7.14 -4.14 21.04
N LYS A 91 6.40 -4.74 20.10
CA LYS A 91 6.70 -6.07 19.53
C LYS A 91 7.77 -6.03 18.41
N GLY A 92 8.36 -4.87 18.15
CA GLY A 92 9.45 -4.72 17.18
C GLY A 92 9.01 -4.51 15.74
N ALA A 93 7.72 -4.26 15.49
CA ALA A 93 7.25 -3.93 14.16
C ALA A 93 7.71 -2.55 13.71
N ALA A 94 8.06 -2.40 12.46
CA ALA A 94 8.00 -1.12 11.78
C ALA A 94 6.55 -0.85 11.35
N VAL A 95 6.05 0.36 11.65
CA VAL A 95 4.62 0.71 11.52
C VAL A 95 4.40 1.68 10.38
N TRP A 96 3.54 1.29 9.46
CA TRP A 96 3.09 2.09 8.35
C TRP A 96 1.57 2.32 8.46
N LEU A 97 1.17 3.58 8.66
CA LEU A 97 -0.23 3.97 8.69
C LEU A 97 -0.66 4.54 7.35
N MET A 98 -1.73 3.98 6.77
CA MET A 98 -2.45 4.56 5.64
C MET A 98 -3.73 5.22 6.14
N SER A 99 -4.01 6.46 5.70
CA SER A 99 -5.18 7.21 6.15
C SER A 99 -5.65 8.18 5.07
N ASN A 100 -6.93 8.53 5.09
CA ASN A 100 -7.48 9.60 4.27
C ASN A 100 -7.22 11.01 4.84
N GLY A 101 -6.53 11.11 5.98
CA GLY A 101 -6.11 12.37 6.57
C GLY A 101 -7.21 13.18 7.27
N SER A 102 -8.44 12.72 7.34
CA SER A 102 -9.61 13.49 7.73
C SER A 102 -9.72 13.85 9.22
N ARG A 103 -8.86 13.27 10.07
CA ARG A 103 -8.88 13.60 11.52
C ARG A 103 -8.39 15.02 11.77
N THR A 104 -8.83 15.63 12.88
CA THR A 104 -8.44 16.99 13.25
C THR A 104 -6.94 17.10 13.51
N ILE A 105 -6.35 18.28 13.30
CA ILE A 105 -4.93 18.56 13.61
C ILE A 105 -4.59 18.24 15.06
N LYS A 106 -5.51 18.46 16.00
CA LYS A 106 -5.32 18.09 17.40
C LYS A 106 -5.07 16.58 17.56
N TRP A 107 -5.85 15.76 16.86
CA TRP A 107 -5.68 14.30 16.89
C TRP A 107 -4.33 13.88 16.29
N TRP A 108 -3.94 14.48 15.16
CA TRP A 108 -2.66 14.21 14.52
C TRP A 108 -1.46 14.60 15.40
N LYS A 109 -1.57 15.70 16.17
CA LYS A 109 -0.57 16.07 17.17
C LYS A 109 -0.41 15.00 18.25
N THR A 110 -1.52 14.46 18.76
CA THR A 110 -1.48 13.37 19.73
C THR A 110 -0.80 12.12 19.15
N LEU A 111 -1.09 11.76 17.91
CA LEU A 111 -0.41 10.64 17.24
C LEU A 111 1.08 10.89 17.05
N LYS A 112 1.48 12.10 16.68
CA LYS A 112 2.91 12.49 16.57
C LYS A 112 3.63 12.36 17.90
N GLU A 113 3.04 12.87 18.99
CA GLU A 113 3.60 12.81 20.34
C GLU A 113 3.80 11.37 20.81
N ALA A 114 2.97 10.44 20.38
CA ALA A 114 3.11 9.02 20.68
C ALA A 114 4.32 8.36 20.02
N ASN A 115 4.89 8.95 18.98
CA ASN A 115 6.10 8.50 18.26
C ASN A 115 6.06 7.02 17.82
N VAL A 116 4.95 6.62 17.21
CA VAL A 116 4.64 5.21 16.88
C VAL A 116 4.70 4.89 15.38
N LEU A 117 5.00 5.87 14.53
CA LEU A 117 5.02 5.68 13.08
C LEU A 117 6.45 5.68 12.53
N ASP A 118 6.66 4.80 11.56
CA ASP A 118 7.84 4.82 10.68
C ASP A 118 7.47 5.37 9.29
N VAL A 119 6.24 5.11 8.82
CA VAL A 119 5.71 5.66 7.57
C VAL A 119 4.30 6.19 7.79
N LEU A 120 4.04 7.40 7.32
CA LEU A 120 2.72 7.99 7.21
C LEU A 120 2.35 8.16 5.74
N TYR A 121 1.30 7.48 5.31
CA TYR A 121 0.77 7.54 3.96
C TYR A 121 -0.62 8.16 4.00
N ILE A 122 -0.73 9.37 3.47
CA ILE A 122 -2.01 10.07 3.40
C ILE A 122 -2.54 10.00 1.96
N THR A 123 -3.76 9.50 1.81
CA THR A 123 -4.43 9.53 0.51
C THR A 123 -5.28 10.79 0.40
N TYR A 124 -4.92 11.64 -0.56
CA TYR A 124 -5.71 12.80 -0.93
C TYR A 124 -6.85 12.39 -1.88
N HIS A 125 -8.07 12.57 -1.44
CA HIS A 125 -9.29 12.18 -2.14
C HIS A 125 -10.01 13.42 -2.70
N SER A 126 -9.60 13.89 -3.88
CA SER A 126 -10.22 15.04 -4.55
C SER A 126 -11.72 14.85 -4.81
N GLN A 127 -12.13 13.61 -5.13
CA GLN A 127 -13.54 13.24 -5.35
C GLN A 127 -14.41 13.27 -4.08
N GLN A 128 -13.80 13.37 -2.90
CA GLN A 128 -14.50 13.56 -1.61
C GLN A 128 -14.41 15.00 -1.11
N ASN A 129 -13.98 15.93 -1.97
CA ASN A 129 -13.71 17.32 -1.60
C ASN A 129 -12.78 17.46 -0.39
N ALA A 130 -11.83 16.53 -0.25
CA ALA A 130 -10.84 16.58 0.82
C ALA A 130 -10.05 17.89 0.75
N ASP A 131 -9.90 18.56 1.88
CA ASP A 131 -9.15 19.82 1.97
C ASP A 131 -7.63 19.53 1.88
N TYR A 132 -7.05 19.82 0.73
CA TYR A 132 -5.62 19.63 0.50
C TYR A 132 -4.73 20.52 1.38
N LYS A 133 -5.23 21.67 1.87
CA LYS A 133 -4.51 22.51 2.83
C LYS A 133 -4.41 21.82 4.18
N HIS A 134 -5.51 21.22 4.63
CA HIS A 134 -5.53 20.39 5.83
C HIS A 134 -4.57 19.20 5.69
N ILE A 135 -4.54 18.51 4.54
CA ILE A 135 -3.58 17.45 4.27
C ILE A 135 -2.13 17.96 4.38
N ALA A 136 -1.83 19.12 3.80
CA ALA A 136 -0.51 19.73 3.93
C ALA A 136 -0.15 20.06 5.38
N ASP A 137 -1.11 20.58 6.18
CA ASP A 137 -0.89 20.82 7.61
C ASP A 137 -0.59 19.54 8.37
N VAL A 138 -1.31 18.45 8.09
CA VAL A 138 -1.02 17.13 8.68
C VAL A 138 0.39 16.66 8.31
N MET A 139 0.77 16.73 7.03
CA MET A 139 2.09 16.30 6.58
C MET A 139 3.22 17.15 7.23
N ASN A 140 3.00 18.45 7.39
CA ASN A 140 3.95 19.36 8.04
C ASN A 140 4.16 19.06 9.52
N LEU A 141 3.19 18.47 10.24
CA LEU A 141 3.40 18.02 11.61
C LEU A 141 4.54 16.99 11.71
N PHE A 142 4.77 16.19 10.66
CA PHE A 142 5.79 15.15 10.62
C PHE A 142 7.04 15.56 9.83
N HIS A 143 7.15 16.85 9.47
CA HIS A 143 8.24 17.31 8.61
C HIS A 143 9.63 17.06 9.23
N ASP A 144 9.80 17.34 10.53
CA ASP A 144 11.06 17.21 11.25
C ASP A 144 11.24 15.86 11.93
N GLU A 145 10.29 14.97 11.77
CA GLU A 145 10.32 13.64 12.36
C GLU A 145 11.04 12.64 11.44
N PRO A 146 11.61 11.55 11.98
CA PRO A 146 12.20 10.48 11.17
C PRO A 146 11.16 9.62 10.45
N VAL A 147 9.92 10.11 10.36
CA VAL A 147 8.80 9.46 9.68
C VAL A 147 8.85 9.76 8.19
N SER A 148 8.82 8.73 7.35
CA SER A 148 8.65 8.92 5.92
C SER A 148 7.21 9.30 5.61
N THR A 149 7.03 10.46 4.98
CA THR A 149 5.71 10.98 4.62
C THR A 149 5.47 10.86 3.13
N ILE A 150 4.34 10.27 2.76
CA ILE A 150 3.94 10.04 1.38
C ILE A 150 2.51 10.53 1.22
N THR A 151 2.25 11.33 0.20
CA THR A 151 0.90 11.66 -0.22
C THR A 151 0.56 10.86 -1.47
N ALA A 152 -0.47 10.03 -1.40
CA ALA A 152 -1.08 9.47 -2.58
C ALA A 152 -2.26 10.32 -3.02
N ALA A 153 -2.53 10.34 -4.30
CA ALA A 153 -3.77 10.87 -4.82
C ALA A 153 -4.39 9.84 -5.76
N THR A 154 -5.63 9.52 -5.50
CA THR A 154 -6.45 8.70 -6.39
C THR A 154 -7.44 9.63 -7.07
N TYR A 155 -7.58 9.52 -8.36
CA TYR A 155 -8.43 10.40 -9.13
C TYR A 155 -9.30 9.62 -10.12
N ILE A 156 -10.39 10.26 -10.46
CA ILE A 156 -11.30 9.89 -11.53
C ILE A 156 -11.31 11.01 -12.57
N GLN A 157 -11.83 10.75 -13.76
CA GLN A 157 -11.87 11.69 -14.88
C GLN A 157 -12.37 13.08 -14.48
N GLU A 158 -13.42 13.13 -13.65
CA GLU A 158 -14.12 14.34 -13.28
C GLU A 158 -13.33 15.23 -12.30
N THR A 159 -12.38 14.66 -11.56
CA THR A 159 -11.65 15.35 -10.48
C THR A 159 -10.15 15.53 -10.75
N VAL A 160 -9.69 15.24 -11.96
CA VAL A 160 -8.25 15.33 -12.31
C VAL A 160 -7.68 16.71 -12.03
N ASP A 161 -8.35 17.77 -12.48
CA ASP A 161 -7.83 19.14 -12.35
C ASP A 161 -7.76 19.56 -10.87
N THR A 162 -8.77 19.24 -10.07
CA THR A 162 -8.76 19.48 -8.60
C THR A 162 -7.68 18.63 -7.91
N MET A 163 -7.48 17.40 -8.38
CA MET A 163 -6.42 16.54 -7.85
C MET A 163 -5.03 17.15 -8.13
N ILE A 164 -4.81 17.67 -9.36
CA ILE A 164 -3.55 18.32 -9.75
C ILE A 164 -3.29 19.54 -8.86
N GLU A 165 -4.28 20.43 -8.70
CA GLU A 165 -4.17 21.61 -7.82
C GLU A 165 -3.77 21.22 -6.40
N GLY A 166 -4.46 20.23 -5.83
CA GLY A 166 -4.16 19.76 -4.47
C GLY A 166 -2.78 19.13 -4.36
N CYS A 167 -2.35 18.33 -5.34
CA CYS A 167 -1.02 17.72 -5.35
C CYS A 167 0.10 18.77 -5.47
N ASP A 168 -0.05 19.77 -6.34
CA ASP A 168 0.90 20.87 -6.46
C ASP A 168 1.02 21.64 -5.14
N TYR A 169 -0.11 21.99 -4.54
CA TYR A 169 -0.11 22.68 -3.24
C TYR A 169 0.58 21.87 -2.15
N ILE A 170 0.21 20.58 -1.99
CA ILE A 170 0.80 19.71 -0.98
C ILE A 170 2.31 19.58 -1.20
N TYR A 171 2.73 19.33 -2.44
CA TYR A 171 4.15 19.16 -2.75
C TYR A 171 4.98 20.42 -2.47
N GLU A 172 4.48 21.58 -2.87
CA GLU A 172 5.17 22.86 -2.67
C GLU A 172 5.29 23.24 -1.20
N ASN A 173 4.26 22.96 -0.40
CA ASN A 173 4.19 23.37 1.00
C ASN A 173 4.77 22.36 1.98
N THR A 174 4.92 21.08 1.58
CA THR A 174 5.39 20.03 2.50
C THR A 174 6.68 19.37 2.06
N GLY A 175 6.97 19.39 0.76
CA GLY A 175 8.05 18.59 0.19
C GLY A 175 7.87 17.06 0.33
N ALA A 176 6.68 16.61 0.68
CA ALA A 176 6.37 15.17 0.79
C ALA A 176 6.47 14.47 -0.58
N TRP A 177 6.68 13.19 -0.60
CA TRP A 177 6.56 12.40 -1.81
C TRP A 177 5.12 12.43 -2.30
N ILE A 178 4.93 12.65 -3.60
CA ILE A 178 3.63 12.54 -4.24
C ILE A 178 3.62 11.28 -5.09
N ASN A 179 2.57 10.48 -4.95
CA ASN A 179 2.29 9.32 -5.77
C ASN A 179 0.84 9.34 -6.23
N VAL A 180 0.64 9.48 -7.52
CA VAL A 180 -0.70 9.56 -8.11
C VAL A 180 -1.04 8.24 -8.77
N HIS A 181 -2.20 7.70 -8.40
CA HIS A 181 -2.76 6.48 -8.97
C HIS A 181 -4.00 6.80 -9.80
N ALA A 182 -3.96 6.44 -11.08
CA ALA A 182 -5.17 6.35 -11.88
C ALA A 182 -6.04 5.20 -11.36
N MET A 183 -7.34 5.40 -11.32
CA MET A 183 -8.30 4.31 -11.19
C MET A 183 -8.53 3.68 -12.56
N ASP A 184 -7.58 2.89 -12.95
CA ASP A 184 -7.44 2.28 -14.28
C ASP A 184 -7.48 0.76 -14.13
N ILE A 185 -8.34 0.26 -13.23
CA ILE A 185 -8.49 -1.17 -12.98
C ILE A 185 -9.54 -1.71 -13.96
N PRO A 186 -9.17 -2.38 -15.05
CA PRO A 186 -10.11 -3.05 -15.92
C PRO A 186 -10.99 -4.02 -15.09
N ASP A 187 -12.28 -4.01 -15.34
CA ASP A 187 -13.28 -4.84 -14.66
C ASP A 187 -13.41 -4.61 -13.13
N GLY A 188 -12.77 -3.56 -12.60
CA GLY A 188 -12.87 -3.17 -11.20
C GLY A 188 -13.93 -2.09 -10.92
N PRO A 189 -14.22 -1.83 -9.64
CA PRO A 189 -15.04 -0.68 -9.26
C PRO A 189 -14.38 0.60 -9.79
N GLY A 190 -15.12 1.41 -10.56
CA GLY A 190 -14.61 2.67 -11.10
C GLY A 190 -14.20 2.63 -12.58
N MET A 191 -14.39 1.51 -13.28
CA MET A 191 -14.14 1.41 -14.73
C MET A 191 -14.78 2.53 -15.57
N GLN A 192 -15.95 2.99 -15.16
CA GLN A 192 -16.65 4.11 -15.80
C GLN A 192 -15.93 5.46 -15.65
N HIS A 193 -14.88 5.52 -14.85
CA HIS A 193 -14.11 6.73 -14.55
C HIS A 193 -12.69 6.70 -15.14
N VAL A 194 -12.45 5.82 -16.13
CA VAL A 194 -11.17 5.77 -16.84
C VAL A 194 -10.87 7.13 -17.46
N ILE A 195 -9.66 7.60 -17.28
CA ILE A 195 -9.23 8.91 -17.79
C ILE A 195 -8.78 8.81 -19.25
N ASP A 196 -9.00 9.91 -19.99
CA ASP A 196 -8.50 10.07 -21.35
C ASP A 196 -6.98 10.31 -21.39
N GLU A 197 -6.38 10.14 -22.56
CA GLU A 197 -4.93 10.28 -22.77
C GLU A 197 -4.45 11.73 -22.47
N GLU A 198 -5.23 12.75 -22.77
CA GLU A 198 -4.86 14.14 -22.49
C GLU A 198 -4.70 14.38 -21.00
N LYS A 199 -5.65 13.94 -20.21
CA LYS A 199 -5.59 14.05 -18.73
C LYS A 199 -4.50 13.18 -18.16
N TYR A 200 -4.29 11.98 -18.72
CA TYR A 200 -3.20 11.11 -18.31
C TYR A 200 -1.83 11.79 -18.48
N GLU A 201 -1.56 12.45 -19.60
CA GLU A 201 -0.29 13.16 -19.80
C GLU A 201 -0.08 14.30 -18.78
N LYS A 202 -1.15 15.01 -18.37
CA LYS A 202 -1.07 16.04 -17.31
C LYS A 202 -0.59 15.48 -15.97
N ILE A 203 -0.99 14.25 -15.62
CA ILE A 203 -0.65 13.65 -14.33
C ILE A 203 0.63 12.83 -14.35
N LYS A 204 1.18 12.53 -15.51
CA LYS A 204 2.39 11.70 -15.67
C LYS A 204 3.57 12.22 -14.84
N LYS A 205 3.71 13.55 -14.70
CA LYS A 205 4.73 14.18 -13.83
C LYS A 205 4.60 13.78 -12.36
N TYR A 206 3.39 13.44 -11.90
CA TYR A 206 3.12 13.06 -10.50
C TYR A 206 3.20 11.55 -10.26
N THR A 207 3.41 10.74 -11.28
CA THR A 207 3.52 9.28 -11.11
C THR A 207 4.62 8.93 -10.10
N PHE A 208 5.60 9.83 -9.96
CA PHE A 208 6.58 9.79 -8.91
C PHE A 208 7.29 11.15 -8.78
N LEU A 209 6.86 11.97 -7.82
CA LEU A 209 7.60 13.16 -7.42
C LEU A 209 8.39 12.86 -6.15
N PRO A 210 9.73 12.84 -6.22
CA PRO A 210 10.55 12.54 -5.05
C PRO A 210 10.41 13.64 -4.00
N SER A 211 10.56 13.26 -2.74
CA SER A 211 10.54 14.22 -1.63
C SER A 211 11.60 15.29 -1.79
N LYS A 212 11.22 16.56 -1.57
CA LYS A 212 12.15 17.68 -1.36
C LYS A 212 12.73 17.71 0.06
N LYS A 213 12.23 16.87 0.95
CA LYS A 213 12.61 16.83 2.35
C LYS A 213 14.07 16.41 2.49
N LYS A 214 14.90 17.28 3.04
CA LYS A 214 16.26 16.93 3.49
C LYS A 214 16.11 16.23 4.83
N ILE A 215 16.18 14.89 4.84
CA ILE A 215 16.16 14.12 6.07
C ILE A 215 17.50 14.34 6.78
N THR A 216 17.49 15.16 7.82
CA THR A 216 18.68 15.46 8.65
C THR A 216 18.93 14.41 9.73
N LYS A 217 17.95 13.58 10.06
CA LYS A 217 18.06 12.45 10.99
C LYS A 217 18.24 11.15 10.23
N LYS A 218 18.85 10.15 10.86
CA LYS A 218 19.20 8.85 10.29
C LYS A 218 18.08 8.36 9.36
N LYS A 219 18.38 8.29 8.07
CA LYS A 219 17.42 7.86 7.04
C LYS A 219 16.92 6.48 7.42
N LEU A 220 15.63 6.34 7.68
CA LEU A 220 15.03 5.04 7.77
C LEU A 220 15.19 4.42 6.37
N GLU A 221 15.88 3.30 6.28
CA GLU A 221 15.89 2.53 5.04
C GLU A 221 14.49 1.97 4.89
N LEU A 222 13.71 2.61 4.01
CA LEU A 222 12.41 2.05 3.65
C LEU A 222 12.63 0.63 3.13
N PRO A 223 11.84 -0.33 3.57
CA PRO A 223 11.92 -1.68 3.02
C PRO A 223 11.81 -1.65 1.50
N ALA A 224 12.61 -2.44 0.82
CA ALA A 224 12.49 -2.63 -0.61
C ALA A 224 11.03 -3.06 -0.94
N GLY A 225 10.39 -2.36 -1.88
CA GLY A 225 8.96 -2.54 -2.18
C GLY A 225 8.06 -1.47 -1.54
N LEU A 226 8.54 -0.71 -0.54
CA LEU A 226 7.92 0.54 -0.10
C LEU A 226 8.34 1.73 -0.95
N GLU A 227 9.42 1.61 -1.67
CA GLU A 227 9.69 2.52 -2.76
C GLU A 227 8.59 2.31 -3.80
N ILE A 228 7.76 3.33 -3.95
CA ILE A 228 6.66 3.40 -4.92
C ILE A 228 7.18 3.22 -6.36
N SER A 229 8.47 3.35 -6.54
CA SER A 229 9.26 3.05 -7.72
C SER A 229 10.00 1.72 -7.64
N ALA A 230 9.53 0.76 -6.83
CA ALA A 230 10.20 -0.54 -6.77
C ALA A 230 10.36 -1.10 -8.18
N LEU A 231 11.61 -1.18 -8.60
CA LEU A 231 11.97 -1.70 -9.90
C LEU A 231 11.89 -3.23 -9.84
N VAL A 232 11.37 -3.78 -10.89
CA VAL A 232 11.40 -5.21 -11.15
C VAL A 232 12.17 -5.47 -12.42
N ASN A 233 12.92 -6.57 -12.44
CA ASN A 233 13.57 -7.07 -13.65
C ASN A 233 12.66 -8.10 -14.30
N VAL A 234 12.40 -7.89 -15.58
CA VAL A 234 11.67 -8.83 -16.45
C VAL A 234 12.70 -9.54 -17.30
N SER A 235 12.79 -10.86 -17.17
CA SER A 235 13.61 -11.69 -18.06
C SER A 235 12.74 -12.33 -19.15
N TYR A 236 13.25 -12.37 -20.36
CA TYR A 236 12.57 -12.91 -21.53
C TYR A 236 13.22 -14.21 -22.03
N ASP A 237 12.47 -14.98 -22.83
CA ASP A 237 12.85 -16.27 -23.40
C ASP A 237 14.05 -16.18 -24.38
N ASP A 238 14.32 -15.01 -24.94
CA ASP A 238 15.48 -14.73 -25.80
C ASP A 238 16.75 -14.33 -25.01
N GLY A 239 16.69 -14.34 -23.66
CA GLY A 239 17.79 -13.96 -22.78
C GLY A 239 17.91 -12.46 -22.53
N THR A 240 17.03 -11.63 -23.09
CA THR A 240 17.00 -10.20 -22.79
C THR A 240 16.38 -9.90 -21.42
N ASN A 241 16.74 -8.74 -20.84
CA ASN A 241 16.21 -8.28 -19.58
C ASN A 241 15.82 -6.81 -19.67
N GLU A 242 14.72 -6.45 -19.04
CA GLU A 242 14.24 -5.07 -18.91
C GLU A 242 13.93 -4.74 -17.46
N SER A 243 14.19 -3.49 -17.06
CA SER A 243 13.78 -2.99 -15.74
C SER A 243 12.57 -2.08 -15.87
N HIS A 244 11.54 -2.32 -15.08
CA HIS A 244 10.30 -1.55 -15.05
C HIS A 244 9.93 -1.18 -13.61
N THR A 245 9.18 -0.10 -13.43
CA THR A 245 8.41 0.07 -12.21
C THR A 245 7.16 -0.82 -12.26
N ALA A 246 6.63 -1.21 -11.11
CA ALA A 246 5.38 -1.97 -11.04
C ALA A 246 4.24 -1.26 -11.81
N ASN A 247 4.14 0.08 -11.67
CA ASN A 247 3.13 0.87 -12.38
C ASN A 247 3.31 0.85 -13.91
N GLN A 248 4.57 0.83 -14.39
CA GLN A 248 4.82 0.70 -15.83
C GLN A 248 4.38 -0.66 -16.37
N LEU A 249 4.56 -1.74 -15.61
CA LEU A 249 4.07 -3.07 -16.02
C LEU A 249 2.55 -3.09 -16.14
N VAL A 250 1.84 -2.50 -15.17
CA VAL A 250 0.37 -2.38 -15.22
C VAL A 250 -0.06 -1.59 -16.45
N LYS A 251 0.48 -0.38 -16.61
CA LYS A 251 0.13 0.51 -17.73
C LYS A 251 0.37 -0.12 -19.10
N ASN A 252 1.46 -0.88 -19.23
CA ASN A 252 1.83 -1.51 -20.49
C ASN A 252 1.13 -2.87 -20.71
N GLY A 253 0.19 -3.27 -19.86
CA GLY A 253 -0.50 -4.57 -19.93
C GLY A 253 0.43 -5.77 -19.74
N LYS A 254 1.62 -5.55 -19.16
CA LYS A 254 2.65 -6.56 -18.89
C LYS A 254 2.54 -7.19 -17.48
N SER A 255 1.46 -6.93 -16.75
CA SER A 255 1.23 -7.47 -15.40
C SER A 255 0.35 -8.74 -15.39
N LYS A 256 0.37 -9.51 -16.47
CA LYS A 256 -0.44 -10.72 -16.67
C LYS A 256 0.36 -11.96 -16.28
N PHE A 257 0.05 -12.52 -15.12
CA PHE A 257 0.82 -13.64 -14.55
C PHE A 257 -0.06 -14.87 -14.26
N PHE A 258 -1.18 -15.01 -15.00
CA PHE A 258 -2.04 -16.19 -14.86
C PHE A 258 -1.20 -17.47 -15.05
N ASP A 259 -1.39 -18.43 -14.12
CA ASP A 259 -0.71 -19.73 -14.10
C ASP A 259 0.83 -19.68 -13.95
N TRP A 260 1.40 -18.54 -13.53
CA TRP A 260 2.81 -18.46 -13.15
C TRP A 260 3.00 -18.92 -11.71
N ASP A 261 4.16 -19.51 -11.40
CA ASP A 261 4.58 -19.71 -10.02
C ASP A 261 4.89 -18.36 -9.36
N CYS A 262 4.18 -18.04 -8.28
CA CYS A 262 4.31 -16.78 -7.56
C CYS A 262 4.73 -17.04 -6.11
N SER A 263 5.76 -16.33 -5.64
CA SER A 263 6.23 -16.42 -4.25
C SER A 263 5.43 -15.58 -3.25
N ILE A 264 4.29 -15.00 -3.69
CA ILE A 264 3.39 -14.27 -2.80
C ILE A 264 3.02 -15.12 -1.58
N GLY A 265 3.08 -14.54 -0.40
CA GLY A 265 2.77 -15.22 0.86
C GLY A 265 3.99 -15.82 1.57
N LEU A 266 5.15 -15.97 0.91
CA LEU A 266 6.37 -16.45 1.59
C LEU A 266 6.94 -15.40 2.54
N ASP A 267 6.77 -14.13 2.20
CA ASP A 267 7.24 -12.98 2.98
C ASP A 267 6.17 -11.88 3.11
N THR A 268 4.97 -12.11 2.60
CA THR A 268 3.83 -11.21 2.63
C THR A 268 2.61 -11.88 3.22
N MET A 269 1.75 -11.10 3.85
CA MET A 269 0.46 -11.53 4.37
C MET A 269 -0.50 -10.36 4.34
N ARG A 270 -1.76 -10.61 3.98
CA ARG A 270 -2.85 -9.66 4.18
C ARG A 270 -3.83 -10.23 5.18
N ILE A 271 -4.10 -9.49 6.25
CA ILE A 271 -5.09 -9.84 7.27
C ILE A 271 -6.30 -8.93 7.09
N GLU A 272 -7.44 -9.52 6.84
CA GLU A 272 -8.75 -8.88 6.92
C GLU A 272 -9.48 -9.37 8.16
N ILE A 273 -10.63 -8.79 8.47
CA ILE A 273 -11.36 -9.07 9.71
C ILE A 273 -11.74 -10.55 9.83
N ASP A 274 -12.06 -11.19 8.73
CA ASP A 274 -12.59 -12.56 8.67
C ASP A 274 -11.72 -13.53 7.84
N THR A 275 -10.69 -13.02 7.16
CA THR A 275 -9.90 -13.81 6.21
C THR A 275 -8.44 -13.38 6.20
N ILE A 276 -7.55 -14.35 6.00
CA ILE A 276 -6.11 -14.12 5.82
C ILE A 276 -5.71 -14.58 4.43
N TYR A 277 -5.02 -13.71 3.68
CA TYR A 277 -4.56 -13.94 2.31
C TYR A 277 -3.04 -13.88 2.20
N ARG A 278 -2.49 -14.38 1.11
CA ARG A 278 -1.06 -14.32 0.79
C ARG A 278 -0.56 -12.88 0.58
N GLY A 279 -1.39 -12.02 0.04
CA GLY A 279 -1.09 -10.61 -0.24
C GLY A 279 -2.34 -9.84 -0.65
N SER A 280 -2.16 -8.65 -1.18
CA SER A 280 -3.26 -7.75 -1.60
C SER A 280 -4.09 -8.31 -2.76
N CYS A 281 -3.52 -9.24 -3.54
CA CYS A 281 -4.22 -9.97 -4.60
C CYS A 281 -5.28 -10.96 -4.10
N ARG A 282 -5.42 -11.15 -2.78
CA ARG A 282 -6.41 -12.02 -2.13
C ARG A 282 -6.36 -13.49 -2.59
N VAL A 283 -5.19 -13.97 -2.94
CA VAL A 283 -4.98 -15.37 -3.34
C VAL A 283 -4.88 -16.27 -2.10
N ASP A 284 -5.44 -17.47 -2.20
CA ASP A 284 -5.32 -18.57 -1.23
C ASP A 284 -5.80 -18.16 0.18
N GLY A 285 -7.01 -17.59 0.22
CA GLY A 285 -7.63 -17.11 1.45
C GLY A 285 -7.92 -18.22 2.45
N LYS A 286 -7.58 -17.99 3.72
CA LYS A 286 -7.93 -18.86 4.86
C LYS A 286 -8.86 -18.10 5.79
N LYS A 287 -9.84 -18.81 6.35
CA LYS A 287 -10.70 -18.22 7.40
C LYS A 287 -9.80 -17.69 8.53
N PHE A 288 -10.14 -16.50 9.02
CA PHE A 288 -9.41 -15.89 10.13
C PHE A 288 -9.43 -16.80 11.37
N SER A 289 -8.25 -17.13 11.88
CA SER A 289 -8.00 -17.72 13.19
C SER A 289 -6.56 -17.41 13.59
N MET A 290 -6.25 -17.43 14.88
CA MET A 290 -4.89 -17.18 15.36
C MET A 290 -3.89 -18.18 14.79
N ASP A 291 -4.27 -19.45 14.63
CA ASP A 291 -3.43 -20.52 14.09
C ASP A 291 -3.11 -20.34 12.59
N ASN A 292 -3.92 -19.57 11.88
CA ASN A 292 -3.72 -19.25 10.46
C ASN A 292 -2.85 -18.01 10.24
N ILE A 293 -2.46 -17.27 11.28
CA ILE A 293 -1.54 -16.12 11.18
C ILE A 293 -0.12 -16.65 11.04
N LYS A 294 0.20 -17.12 9.83
CA LYS A 294 1.53 -17.61 9.47
C LYS A 294 1.77 -17.44 7.99
N PHE A 295 3.01 -17.15 7.63
CA PHE A 295 3.43 -17.10 6.24
C PHE A 295 3.30 -18.50 5.60
N TRP A 296 3.10 -18.51 4.27
CA TRP A 296 3.07 -19.76 3.53
C TRP A 296 4.49 -20.29 3.32
N GLU A 297 4.63 -21.59 3.14
CA GLU A 297 5.92 -22.26 2.94
C GLU A 297 6.22 -22.55 1.47
N LYS A 298 5.20 -22.46 0.60
CA LYS A 298 5.30 -22.79 -0.82
C LYS A 298 4.76 -21.68 -1.68
N THR A 299 5.30 -21.56 -2.89
CA THR A 299 4.75 -20.73 -3.96
C THR A 299 3.30 -21.13 -4.28
N VAL A 300 2.63 -20.30 -5.04
CA VAL A 300 1.27 -20.57 -5.53
C VAL A 300 1.23 -20.33 -7.04
N ARG A 301 0.44 -21.14 -7.74
CA ARG A 301 0.03 -20.84 -9.11
C ARG A 301 -0.91 -19.65 -9.08
N CYS A 302 -0.57 -18.58 -9.81
CA CYS A 302 -1.36 -17.36 -9.84
C CYS A 302 -2.71 -17.62 -10.53
N PRO A 303 -3.85 -17.48 -9.82
CA PRO A 303 -5.16 -17.69 -10.42
C PRO A 303 -5.70 -16.43 -11.11
N ASN A 304 -5.06 -15.28 -10.92
CA ASN A 304 -5.54 -14.00 -11.41
C ASN A 304 -5.00 -13.71 -12.81
N SER A 305 -5.84 -13.19 -13.69
CA SER A 305 -5.43 -12.75 -15.02
C SER A 305 -4.43 -11.60 -14.96
N ASP A 306 -4.61 -10.71 -14.00
CA ASP A 306 -3.86 -9.47 -13.87
C ASP A 306 -3.38 -9.26 -12.43
N CYS A 307 -2.21 -8.63 -12.28
CA CYS A 307 -1.64 -8.26 -10.99
C CYS A 307 -1.58 -6.73 -10.91
N TRP A 308 -2.34 -6.15 -9.97
CA TRP A 308 -2.53 -4.70 -9.89
C TRP A 308 -1.78 -4.03 -8.73
N CYS A 309 -1.56 -4.76 -7.65
CA CYS A 309 -0.89 -4.20 -6.47
C CYS A 309 0.62 -4.11 -6.72
N PRO A 310 1.23 -2.92 -6.61
CA PRO A 310 2.68 -2.77 -6.79
C PRO A 310 3.51 -3.69 -5.89
N GLN A 311 3.06 -3.93 -4.66
CA GLN A 311 3.74 -4.83 -3.73
C GLN A 311 3.69 -6.29 -4.16
N ASP A 312 2.56 -6.72 -4.71
CA ASP A 312 2.40 -8.08 -5.22
C ASP A 312 3.17 -8.27 -6.54
N ILE A 313 3.23 -7.21 -7.40
CA ILE A 313 4.01 -7.24 -8.64
C ILE A 313 5.50 -7.42 -8.35
N THR A 314 6.04 -6.78 -7.31
CA THR A 314 7.46 -6.89 -6.92
C THR A 314 7.82 -8.24 -6.28
N THR A 315 6.90 -9.18 -6.22
CA THR A 315 7.15 -10.55 -5.72
C THR A 315 7.68 -11.42 -6.86
N LEU A 316 8.66 -12.29 -6.58
CA LEU A 316 9.21 -13.23 -7.57
C LEU A 316 8.10 -14.05 -8.25
N LYS A 317 8.13 -14.08 -9.58
CA LYS A 317 7.22 -14.87 -10.43
C LYS A 317 7.99 -15.55 -11.54
N ILE A 318 7.64 -16.81 -11.82
CA ILE A 318 8.30 -17.65 -12.83
C ILE A 318 7.23 -18.28 -13.72
N ASN A 319 7.37 -18.09 -15.02
CA ASN A 319 6.55 -18.76 -16.02
C ASN A 319 7.14 -20.14 -16.32
N THR A 320 6.61 -21.17 -15.66
CA THR A 320 7.10 -22.55 -15.82
C THR A 320 6.54 -23.28 -17.05
N GLN A 321 5.68 -22.64 -17.83
CA GLN A 321 5.20 -23.20 -19.11
C GLN A 321 6.19 -22.97 -20.25
N ASN A 322 7.08 -21.99 -20.11
CA ASN A 322 8.04 -21.58 -21.14
C ASN A 322 9.51 -21.71 -20.68
N THR A 323 9.77 -22.48 -19.62
CA THR A 323 11.13 -22.81 -19.12
C THR A 323 11.46 -24.32 -19.36
#